data_eb1fd2c7b378beb0da13d06d73cd5044
#
_entry.id   eb1fd2c7b378beb0da13d06d73cd5044
#
_cell.length_a   1.000
_cell.length_b   1.000
_cell.length_c   1.000
_cell.angle_alpha   90.00
_cell.angle_beta   90.00
_cell.angle_gamma   90.00
#
_symmetry.space_group_name_H-M   'P 1'
#
loop_
_entity.id
_entity.type
_entity.pdbx_description
1 polymer ?
#
loop_
_entity_poly.entity_id
_entity_poly.type
_entity_poly.pdbx_seq_one_letter_code
_entity_poly.pdbx_strand_id
1 'polypeptide(L)'
;MNDNNSEDYAGYTHKAYDYLNGQKYDSAFYYYEKANRVASSKEQKVYALYQMAEIQRVFCDFSGAEATATEAYKNCDTPKYLPHIYNTLGIVYQELYNYDEAIKYYNKCYSDTLNEIDKSIIKNNIAVVHLVKNDFKKAIEILSEIANNNVLQKEVNHYARVLDNLGYAYFKSDNSNALKYLNQALVLRDSLNNPRDLTASYMHLSEYYQNSDAKLSFDYAQKAYEVAKSVKSPDDRLEALKFMISSGKPQEIKSLALQQITLSDSLKKARQTAKNQFAKIKYDSQKALEEKERYKRQKEWTLTIAILLVLVFMMLIILIRKRNQKRLRHSVQDTENRIAKKIHDELANDVFKTMTFAETQDLEKPGKKEELLENLDAIYGKARDISRSNSAIPTDERFESILQDLINSFNSETVNIILKNSPPLDWNKVNASAKNAIYRVLQELMVNMKKHSDANLVLLAFSSSSKGIEIKYSDNGKGIASNDFTKKGLQNAENRILALKGTLTFDNETDKGFKVIIQIPK
;
A
#
# COMPACT_ATOMS: atom_id res chain seq x y z
N MET A 1 1.09 -3.29 -16.83
CA MET A 1 0.86 -1.88 -16.43
C MET A 1 1.33 -0.83 -17.47
N ASN A 2 2.19 -1.18 -18.43
CA ASN A 2 2.69 -0.21 -19.43
C ASN A 2 1.72 0.07 -20.60
N ASP A 3 0.86 -0.86 -20.97
CA ASP A 3 -0.01 -0.69 -22.14
C ASP A 3 -1.15 0.33 -21.91
N ASN A 4 -1.78 0.32 -20.75
CA ASN A 4 -2.83 1.30 -20.41
C ASN A 4 -2.33 2.75 -20.38
N ASN A 5 -1.10 2.98 -19.89
CA ASN A 5 -0.55 4.33 -19.84
C ASN A 5 -0.21 4.89 -21.23
N SER A 6 0.14 4.03 -22.18
CA SER A 6 0.44 4.43 -23.57
C SER A 6 -0.83 4.84 -24.32
N GLU A 7 -1.92 4.11 -24.15
CA GLU A 7 -3.23 4.45 -24.72
C GLU A 7 -3.80 5.73 -24.11
N ASP A 8 -3.65 5.91 -22.78
CA ASP A 8 -4.06 7.12 -22.08
C ASP A 8 -3.27 8.34 -22.57
N TYR A 9 -1.93 8.22 -22.76
CA TYR A 9 -1.11 9.31 -23.28
C TYR A 9 -1.55 9.74 -24.68
N ALA A 10 -1.70 8.79 -25.59
CA ALA A 10 -2.14 9.06 -26.96
C ALA A 10 -3.54 9.70 -26.98
N GLY A 11 -4.46 9.21 -26.16
CA GLY A 11 -5.81 9.76 -26.04
C GLY A 11 -5.81 11.20 -25.50
N TYR A 12 -4.97 11.51 -24.50
CA TYR A 12 -4.88 12.86 -23.97
C TYR A 12 -4.19 13.83 -24.93
N THR A 13 -3.12 13.43 -25.59
CA THR A 13 -2.44 14.28 -26.58
C THR A 13 -3.32 14.58 -27.79
N HIS A 14 -4.10 13.61 -28.26
CA HIS A 14 -5.05 13.83 -29.35
C HIS A 14 -6.14 14.82 -28.95
N LYS A 15 -6.74 14.67 -27.78
CA LYS A 15 -7.73 15.64 -27.27
C LYS A 15 -7.13 17.03 -27.09
N ALA A 16 -5.90 17.12 -26.56
CA ALA A 16 -5.20 18.38 -26.40
C ALA A 16 -5.01 19.08 -27.76
N TYR A 17 -4.59 18.35 -28.78
CA TYR A 17 -4.41 18.85 -30.13
C TYR A 17 -5.74 19.34 -30.75
N ASP A 18 -6.84 18.60 -30.59
CA ASP A 18 -8.16 19.02 -31.07
C ASP A 18 -8.62 20.31 -30.40
N TYR A 19 -8.43 20.43 -29.09
CA TYR A 19 -8.75 21.67 -28.38
C TYR A 19 -7.84 22.84 -28.79
N LEU A 20 -6.57 22.56 -29.06
CA LEU A 20 -5.62 23.58 -29.55
C LEU A 20 -6.05 24.13 -30.91
N ASN A 21 -6.43 23.24 -31.84
CA ASN A 21 -6.94 23.62 -33.16
C ASN A 21 -8.27 24.37 -33.05
N GLY A 22 -9.10 24.02 -32.07
CA GLY A 22 -10.34 24.72 -31.75
C GLY A 22 -10.14 26.03 -30.95
N GLN A 23 -8.89 26.46 -30.71
CA GLN A 23 -8.53 27.64 -29.91
C GLN A 23 -9.06 27.60 -28.46
N LYS A 24 -9.31 26.41 -27.92
CA LYS A 24 -9.70 26.19 -26.53
C LYS A 24 -8.46 25.87 -25.68
N TYR A 25 -7.64 26.88 -25.48
CA TYR A 25 -6.29 26.75 -24.93
C TYR A 25 -6.23 26.23 -23.49
N ASP A 26 -7.20 26.61 -22.66
CA ASP A 26 -7.34 26.10 -21.29
C ASP A 26 -7.56 24.57 -21.25
N SER A 27 -8.46 24.09 -22.12
CA SER A 27 -8.70 22.67 -22.28
C SER A 27 -7.50 21.94 -22.88
N ALA A 28 -6.85 22.53 -23.89
CA ALA A 28 -5.62 21.98 -24.46
C ALA A 28 -4.52 21.85 -23.39
N PHE A 29 -4.29 22.90 -22.59
CA PHE A 29 -3.32 22.89 -21.49
C PHE A 29 -3.63 21.79 -20.45
N TYR A 30 -4.91 21.64 -20.07
CA TYR A 30 -5.36 20.62 -19.14
C TYR A 30 -5.07 19.21 -19.64
N TYR A 31 -5.34 18.93 -20.92
CA TYR A 31 -5.10 17.61 -21.50
C TYR A 31 -3.61 17.34 -21.73
N TYR A 32 -2.80 18.35 -22.09
CA TYR A 32 -1.33 18.20 -22.13
C TYR A 32 -0.74 17.94 -20.74
N GLU A 33 -1.26 18.57 -19.68
CA GLU A 33 -0.85 18.28 -18.32
C GLU A 33 -1.25 16.84 -17.90
N LYS A 34 -2.41 16.35 -18.31
CA LYS A 34 -2.77 14.92 -18.14
C LYS A 34 -1.81 13.99 -18.88
N ALA A 35 -1.47 14.32 -20.12
CA ALA A 35 -0.50 13.56 -20.90
C ALA A 35 0.88 13.54 -20.23
N ASN A 36 1.37 14.70 -19.74
CA ASN A 36 2.61 14.81 -18.99
C ASN A 36 2.67 13.85 -17.79
N ARG A 37 1.55 13.63 -17.10
CA ARG A 37 1.47 12.76 -15.92
C ARG A 37 1.51 11.27 -16.24
N VAL A 38 0.92 10.86 -17.34
CA VAL A 38 0.88 9.46 -17.76
C VAL A 38 2.01 9.09 -18.70
N ALA A 39 2.87 10.06 -19.04
CA ALA A 39 4.02 9.87 -19.91
C ALA A 39 4.89 8.71 -19.39
N SER A 40 5.11 7.72 -20.24
CA SER A 40 5.92 6.54 -19.94
C SER A 40 7.38 6.71 -20.35
N SER A 41 7.68 7.72 -21.18
CA SER A 41 9.03 8.06 -21.63
C SER A 41 9.34 9.54 -21.42
N LYS A 42 10.64 9.88 -21.36
CA LYS A 42 11.08 11.28 -21.31
C LYS A 42 10.65 12.04 -22.55
N GLU A 43 10.69 11.44 -23.72
CA GLU A 43 10.26 12.07 -24.97
C GLU A 43 8.79 12.50 -24.92
N GLN A 44 7.91 11.63 -24.43
CA GLN A 44 6.49 11.94 -24.23
C GLN A 44 6.30 13.10 -23.24
N LYS A 45 7.04 13.09 -22.14
CA LYS A 45 7.01 14.16 -21.14
C LYS A 45 7.45 15.49 -21.73
N VAL A 46 8.56 15.49 -22.45
CA VAL A 46 9.12 16.68 -23.11
C VAL A 46 8.14 17.27 -24.12
N TYR A 47 7.50 16.45 -24.95
CA TYR A 47 6.51 16.90 -25.90
C TYR A 47 5.33 17.61 -25.21
N ALA A 48 4.77 17.01 -24.18
CA ALA A 48 3.65 17.59 -23.45
C ALA A 48 4.02 18.92 -22.79
N LEU A 49 5.18 18.98 -22.10
CA LEU A 49 5.69 20.21 -21.49
C LEU A 49 5.97 21.29 -22.51
N TYR A 50 6.58 20.97 -23.66
CA TYR A 50 6.80 21.91 -24.74
C TYR A 50 5.49 22.54 -25.23
N GLN A 51 4.47 21.73 -25.50
CA GLN A 51 3.16 22.23 -25.93
C GLN A 51 2.50 23.13 -24.86
N MET A 52 2.63 22.78 -23.59
CA MET A 52 2.14 23.61 -22.49
C MET A 52 2.86 24.96 -22.43
N ALA A 53 4.19 24.99 -22.62
CA ALA A 53 4.97 26.21 -22.66
C ALA A 53 4.54 27.12 -23.83
N GLU A 54 4.29 26.54 -25.00
CA GLU A 54 3.77 27.30 -26.17
C GLU A 54 2.38 27.90 -25.89
N ILE A 55 1.48 27.17 -25.26
CA ILE A 55 0.18 27.71 -24.85
C ILE A 55 0.34 28.89 -23.88
N GLN A 56 1.19 28.76 -22.86
CA GLN A 56 1.46 29.82 -21.90
C GLN A 56 2.06 31.05 -22.59
N ARG A 57 2.99 30.85 -23.54
CA ARG A 57 3.59 31.94 -24.35
C ARG A 57 2.53 32.71 -25.16
N VAL A 58 1.61 32.01 -25.82
CA VAL A 58 0.51 32.60 -26.57
C VAL A 58 -0.37 33.52 -25.69
N PHE A 59 -0.54 33.16 -24.41
CA PHE A 59 -1.30 33.98 -23.45
C PHE A 59 -0.43 34.98 -22.67
N CYS A 60 0.80 35.21 -23.12
CA CYS A 60 1.76 36.12 -22.46
C CYS A 60 2.01 35.76 -20.98
N ASP A 61 1.82 34.49 -20.58
CA ASP A 61 2.27 33.96 -19.29
C ASP A 61 3.75 33.54 -19.41
N PHE A 62 4.61 34.52 -19.65
CA PHE A 62 6.02 34.31 -19.97
C PHE A 62 6.77 33.64 -18.82
N SER A 63 6.49 34.03 -17.57
CA SER A 63 7.09 33.36 -16.40
C SER A 63 6.67 31.89 -16.27
N GLY A 64 5.39 31.57 -16.55
CA GLY A 64 4.89 30.22 -16.60
C GLY A 64 5.50 29.42 -17.75
N ALA A 65 5.63 30.04 -18.92
CA ALA A 65 6.25 29.45 -20.11
C ALA A 65 7.75 29.17 -19.88
N GLU A 66 8.50 30.09 -19.26
CA GLU A 66 9.89 29.88 -18.85
C GLU A 66 10.06 28.66 -17.97
N ALA A 67 9.28 28.59 -16.89
CA ALA A 67 9.34 27.47 -15.93
C ALA A 67 9.03 26.14 -16.62
N THR A 68 7.99 26.10 -17.47
CA THR A 68 7.57 24.87 -18.16
C THR A 68 8.57 24.45 -19.25
N ALA A 69 9.08 25.40 -20.06
CA ALA A 69 10.10 25.10 -21.07
C ALA A 69 11.42 24.69 -20.45
N THR A 70 11.79 25.27 -19.29
CA THR A 70 12.98 24.84 -18.53
C THR A 70 12.80 23.42 -17.97
N GLU A 71 11.60 23.07 -17.52
CA GLU A 71 11.31 21.68 -17.12
C GLU A 71 11.42 20.73 -18.32
N ALA A 72 10.88 21.10 -19.48
CA ALA A 72 11.04 20.36 -20.73
C ALA A 72 12.52 20.15 -21.07
N TYR A 73 13.32 21.22 -21.04
CA TYR A 73 14.75 21.17 -21.30
C TYR A 73 15.50 20.20 -20.38
N LYS A 74 15.24 20.27 -19.06
CA LYS A 74 15.88 19.37 -18.07
C LYS A 74 15.55 17.89 -18.28
N ASN A 75 14.41 17.59 -18.86
CA ASN A 75 13.98 16.21 -19.15
C ASN A 75 14.37 15.74 -20.57
N CYS A 76 14.89 16.66 -21.42
CA CYS A 76 15.18 16.38 -22.82
C CYS A 76 16.56 15.74 -22.96
N ASP A 77 16.59 14.48 -23.35
CA ASP A 77 17.80 13.70 -23.63
C ASP A 77 17.94 13.35 -25.12
N THR A 78 17.00 13.79 -25.95
CA THR A 78 17.01 13.57 -27.39
C THR A 78 17.10 14.89 -28.15
N PRO A 79 17.87 14.99 -29.25
CA PRO A 79 18.03 16.23 -30.01
C PRO A 79 16.75 16.71 -30.70
N LYS A 80 15.74 15.86 -30.86
CA LYS A 80 14.51 16.12 -31.61
C LYS A 80 13.76 17.39 -31.21
N TYR A 81 13.61 17.63 -29.89
CA TYR A 81 12.84 18.78 -29.38
C TYR A 81 13.70 19.93 -28.89
N LEU A 82 15.02 19.77 -28.77
CA LEU A 82 15.93 20.80 -28.27
C LEU A 82 15.82 22.12 -29.05
N PRO A 83 15.86 22.15 -30.40
CA PRO A 83 15.73 23.41 -31.14
C PRO A 83 14.40 24.14 -30.86
N HIS A 84 13.30 23.41 -30.75
CA HIS A 84 12.00 23.98 -30.45
C HIS A 84 11.96 24.58 -29.04
N ILE A 85 12.48 23.86 -28.04
CA ILE A 85 12.57 24.36 -26.66
C ILE A 85 13.46 25.58 -26.56
N TYR A 86 14.63 25.58 -27.23
CA TYR A 86 15.53 26.71 -27.25
C TYR A 86 14.91 27.94 -27.91
N ASN A 87 14.20 27.74 -29.03
CA ASN A 87 13.50 28.85 -29.69
C ASN A 87 12.40 29.41 -28.77
N THR A 88 11.62 28.57 -28.11
CA THR A 88 10.59 29.00 -27.14
C THR A 88 11.22 29.81 -26.01
N LEU A 89 12.32 29.31 -25.40
CA LEU A 89 13.04 30.00 -24.34
C LEU A 89 13.62 31.33 -24.84
N GLY A 90 14.16 31.36 -26.07
CA GLY A 90 14.63 32.60 -26.70
C GLY A 90 13.55 33.65 -26.80
N ILE A 91 12.35 33.28 -27.30
CA ILE A 91 11.20 34.19 -27.37
C ILE A 91 10.77 34.65 -25.96
N VAL A 92 10.64 33.71 -25.03
CA VAL A 92 10.18 33.99 -23.66
C VAL A 92 11.14 34.95 -22.95
N TYR A 93 12.46 34.74 -23.04
CA TYR A 93 13.45 35.66 -22.44
C TYR A 93 13.46 37.03 -23.10
N GLN A 94 13.22 37.10 -24.42
CA GLN A 94 13.04 38.38 -25.12
C GLN A 94 11.85 39.17 -24.55
N GLU A 95 10.70 38.51 -24.36
CA GLU A 95 9.49 39.13 -23.79
C GLU A 95 9.62 39.47 -22.30
N LEU A 96 10.51 38.78 -21.58
CA LEU A 96 10.88 39.08 -20.19
C LEU A 96 11.99 40.15 -20.10
N TYR A 97 12.37 40.78 -21.22
CA TYR A 97 13.44 41.79 -21.31
C TYR A 97 14.83 41.27 -20.91
N ASN A 98 15.02 39.94 -20.86
CA ASN A 98 16.32 39.32 -20.61
C ASN A 98 16.99 38.95 -21.94
N TYR A 99 17.45 39.99 -22.63
CA TYR A 99 17.96 39.87 -24.00
C TYR A 99 19.22 39.01 -24.13
N ASP A 100 20.07 38.98 -23.13
CA ASP A 100 21.31 38.19 -23.18
C ASP A 100 21.02 36.68 -23.08
N GLU A 101 20.10 36.28 -22.22
CA GLU A 101 19.63 34.90 -22.21
C GLU A 101 18.85 34.54 -23.49
N ALA A 102 18.04 35.49 -24.04
CA ALA A 102 17.37 35.25 -25.31
C ALA A 102 18.37 34.93 -26.43
N ILE A 103 19.41 35.74 -26.61
CA ILE A 103 20.46 35.51 -27.60
C ILE A 103 21.20 34.20 -27.35
N LYS A 104 21.50 33.87 -26.11
CA LYS A 104 22.15 32.62 -25.73
C LYS A 104 21.31 31.39 -26.14
N TYR A 105 20.02 31.39 -25.90
CA TYR A 105 19.14 30.30 -26.29
C TYR A 105 18.93 30.23 -27.80
N TYR A 106 18.80 31.35 -28.48
CA TYR A 106 18.77 31.34 -29.95
C TYR A 106 20.09 30.83 -30.57
N ASN A 107 21.25 31.13 -29.97
CA ASN A 107 22.53 30.58 -30.43
C ASN A 107 22.60 29.07 -30.23
N LYS A 108 22.08 28.52 -29.12
CA LYS A 108 21.96 27.08 -28.94
C LYS A 108 21.03 26.47 -30.00
N CYS A 109 19.88 27.10 -30.25
CA CYS A 109 18.95 26.68 -31.29
C CYS A 109 19.63 26.63 -32.66
N TYR A 110 20.40 27.66 -33.00
CA TYR A 110 21.16 27.78 -34.25
C TYR A 110 22.18 26.64 -34.41
N SER A 111 22.92 26.34 -33.35
CA SER A 111 23.93 25.27 -33.36
C SER A 111 23.33 23.90 -33.58
N ASP A 112 22.16 23.62 -33.01
CA ASP A 112 21.50 22.32 -33.07
C ASP A 112 20.61 22.16 -34.33
N THR A 113 20.41 23.22 -35.08
CA THR A 113 19.60 23.23 -36.31
C THR A 113 20.45 22.90 -37.54
N LEU A 114 19.98 21.93 -38.33
CA LEU A 114 20.68 21.49 -39.55
C LEU A 114 20.18 22.22 -40.80
N ASN A 115 18.93 22.65 -40.84
CA ASN A 115 18.29 23.26 -41.99
C ASN A 115 18.70 24.73 -42.13
N GLU A 116 19.21 25.12 -43.29
CA GLU A 116 19.67 26.50 -43.56
C GLU A 116 18.55 27.53 -43.52
N ILE A 117 17.30 27.18 -43.86
CA ILE A 117 16.15 28.07 -43.76
C ILE A 117 15.87 28.34 -42.27
N ASP A 118 15.81 27.28 -41.46
CA ASP A 118 15.57 27.42 -40.01
C ASP A 118 16.68 28.21 -39.34
N LYS A 119 17.94 27.99 -39.72
CA LYS A 119 19.06 28.82 -39.27
C LYS A 119 18.86 30.31 -39.61
N SER A 120 18.36 30.62 -40.81
CA SER A 120 18.06 32.00 -41.21
C SER A 120 16.92 32.60 -40.38
N ILE A 121 15.91 31.81 -40.04
CA ILE A 121 14.82 32.23 -39.14
C ILE A 121 15.36 32.54 -37.75
N ILE A 122 16.25 31.71 -37.21
CA ILE A 122 16.84 31.95 -35.88
C ILE A 122 17.73 33.19 -35.89
N LYS A 123 18.55 33.41 -36.94
CA LYS A 123 19.32 34.64 -37.10
C LYS A 123 18.43 35.87 -37.18
N ASN A 124 17.29 35.78 -37.88
CA ASN A 124 16.30 36.85 -37.89
C ASN A 124 15.78 37.17 -36.48
N ASN A 125 15.49 36.13 -35.67
CA ASN A 125 15.05 36.33 -34.28
C ASN A 125 16.13 36.98 -33.42
N ILE A 126 17.41 36.61 -33.59
CA ILE A 126 18.56 37.28 -32.93
C ILE A 126 18.64 38.76 -33.35
N ALA A 127 18.45 39.05 -34.64
CA ALA A 127 18.45 40.42 -35.13
C ALA A 127 17.28 41.23 -34.54
N VAL A 128 16.11 40.64 -34.37
CA VAL A 128 14.96 41.32 -33.70
C VAL A 128 15.30 41.65 -32.24
N VAL A 129 16.01 40.76 -31.52
CA VAL A 129 16.50 41.13 -30.18
C VAL A 129 17.43 42.34 -30.21
N HIS A 130 18.34 42.44 -31.19
CA HIS A 130 19.18 43.62 -31.34
C HIS A 130 18.38 44.87 -31.70
N LEU A 131 17.30 44.74 -32.51
CA LEU A 131 16.38 45.86 -32.80
C LEU A 131 15.72 46.38 -31.51
N VAL A 132 15.19 45.51 -30.67
CA VAL A 132 14.56 45.88 -29.40
C VAL A 132 15.57 46.49 -28.42
N LYS A 133 16.84 46.07 -28.47
CA LYS A 133 17.96 46.65 -27.70
C LYS A 133 18.45 48.01 -28.29
N ASN A 134 17.88 48.49 -29.39
CA ASN A 134 18.34 49.64 -30.18
C ASN A 134 19.78 49.47 -30.73
N ASP A 135 20.27 48.26 -30.86
CA ASP A 135 21.54 47.94 -31.51
C ASP A 135 21.31 47.71 -33.02
N PHE A 136 20.91 48.81 -33.69
CA PHE A 136 20.52 48.77 -35.11
C PHE A 136 21.67 48.35 -36.02
N LYS A 137 22.92 48.69 -35.65
CA LYS A 137 24.10 48.34 -36.43
C LYS A 137 24.25 46.80 -36.50
N LYS A 138 24.14 46.13 -35.37
CA LYS A 138 24.26 44.67 -35.32
C LYS A 138 23.06 43.98 -35.99
N ALA A 139 21.86 44.54 -35.81
CA ALA A 139 20.66 44.04 -36.50
C ALA A 139 20.82 44.11 -38.03
N ILE A 140 21.29 45.24 -38.58
CA ILE A 140 21.54 45.44 -40.02
C ILE A 140 22.60 44.43 -40.53
N GLU A 141 23.71 44.23 -39.79
CA GLU A 141 24.75 43.28 -40.14
C GLU A 141 24.17 41.88 -40.34
N ILE A 142 23.42 41.36 -39.34
CA ILE A 142 22.82 40.04 -39.35
C ILE A 142 21.75 39.94 -40.45
N LEU A 143 20.84 40.90 -40.54
CA LEU A 143 19.73 40.85 -41.50
C LEU A 143 20.23 40.97 -42.94
N SER A 144 21.26 41.78 -43.21
CA SER A 144 21.87 41.89 -44.54
C SER A 144 22.56 40.60 -44.95
N GLU A 145 23.22 39.90 -44.00
CA GLU A 145 23.84 38.59 -44.27
C GLU A 145 22.79 37.57 -44.73
N ILE A 146 21.69 37.45 -44.00
CA ILE A 146 20.65 36.44 -44.34
C ILE A 146 19.80 36.87 -45.54
N ALA A 147 19.59 38.16 -45.80
CA ALA A 147 18.90 38.66 -47.00
C ALA A 147 19.62 38.33 -48.29
N ASN A 148 20.94 38.16 -48.25
CA ASN A 148 21.76 37.77 -49.39
C ASN A 148 21.83 36.24 -49.58
N ASN A 149 21.17 35.45 -48.73
CA ASN A 149 21.15 34.00 -48.82
C ASN A 149 20.17 33.52 -49.89
N ASN A 150 20.67 32.93 -50.96
CA ASN A 150 19.88 32.46 -52.09
C ASN A 150 18.86 31.35 -51.72
N VAL A 151 19.12 30.60 -50.65
CA VAL A 151 18.20 29.55 -50.16
C VAL A 151 16.98 30.22 -49.51
N LEU A 152 17.17 31.24 -48.69
CA LEU A 152 16.08 31.97 -48.04
C LEU A 152 15.24 32.75 -49.04
N GLN A 153 15.83 33.29 -50.12
CA GLN A 153 15.09 34.04 -51.15
C GLN A 153 14.00 33.21 -51.83
N LYS A 154 14.15 31.86 -51.84
CA LYS A 154 13.14 30.95 -52.38
C LYS A 154 11.93 30.76 -51.41
N GLU A 155 12.13 31.05 -50.15
CA GLU A 155 11.10 30.96 -49.10
C GLU A 155 10.48 32.36 -48.90
N VAL A 156 9.64 32.75 -49.82
CA VAL A 156 9.11 34.13 -49.97
C VAL A 156 8.58 34.71 -48.66
N ASN A 157 7.90 33.94 -47.85
CA ASN A 157 7.36 34.42 -46.56
C ASN A 157 8.47 34.82 -45.57
N HIS A 158 9.45 33.92 -45.38
CA HIS A 158 10.57 34.18 -44.47
C HIS A 158 11.48 35.29 -45.01
N TYR A 159 11.70 35.33 -46.33
CA TYR A 159 12.47 36.38 -46.97
C TYR A 159 11.82 37.76 -46.82
N ALA A 160 10.50 37.85 -47.04
CA ALA A 160 9.77 39.09 -46.84
C ALA A 160 9.88 39.62 -45.39
N ARG A 161 9.84 38.68 -44.40
CA ARG A 161 10.04 39.06 -42.98
C ARG A 161 11.42 39.63 -42.72
N VAL A 162 12.45 39.05 -43.30
CA VAL A 162 13.83 39.55 -43.16
C VAL A 162 13.96 40.91 -43.79
N LEU A 163 13.42 41.14 -45.02
CA LEU A 163 13.44 42.45 -45.68
C LEU A 163 12.70 43.52 -44.88
N ASP A 164 11.56 43.15 -44.28
CA ASP A 164 10.76 44.07 -43.45
C ASP A 164 11.54 44.51 -42.21
N ASN A 165 12.15 43.57 -41.50
CA ASN A 165 13.00 43.86 -40.34
C ASN A 165 14.25 44.66 -40.73
N LEU A 166 14.85 44.37 -41.89
CA LEU A 166 15.99 45.10 -42.40
C LEU A 166 15.60 46.55 -42.76
N GLY A 167 14.44 46.72 -43.44
CA GLY A 167 13.88 48.04 -43.73
C GLY A 167 13.62 48.85 -42.46
N TYR A 168 13.07 48.17 -41.43
CA TYR A 168 12.83 48.78 -40.12
C TYR A 168 14.13 49.14 -39.39
N ALA A 169 15.15 48.28 -39.44
CA ALA A 169 16.48 48.57 -38.89
C ALA A 169 17.13 49.80 -39.58
N TYR A 170 17.02 49.89 -40.91
CA TYR A 170 17.47 51.06 -41.65
C TYR A 170 16.70 52.29 -41.29
N PHE A 171 15.38 52.23 -41.13
CA PHE A 171 14.55 53.35 -40.68
C PHE A 171 15.01 53.86 -39.30
N LYS A 172 15.19 53.01 -38.35
CA LYS A 172 15.61 53.39 -36.99
C LYS A 172 17.05 53.89 -36.91
N SER A 173 17.85 53.71 -37.96
CA SER A 173 19.22 54.24 -38.12
C SER A 173 19.32 55.39 -39.11
N ASP A 174 18.19 55.98 -39.47
CA ASP A 174 18.09 57.13 -40.42
C ASP A 174 18.74 56.84 -41.79
N ASN A 175 18.67 55.60 -42.26
CA ASN A 175 19.26 55.22 -43.55
C ASN A 175 18.23 55.29 -44.68
N SER A 176 18.61 55.89 -45.80
CA SER A 176 17.76 56.12 -46.97
C SER A 176 17.25 54.87 -47.66
N ASN A 177 17.87 53.72 -47.39
CA ASN A 177 17.40 52.38 -47.90
C ASN A 177 16.14 51.90 -47.22
N ALA A 178 15.71 52.46 -46.11
CA ALA A 178 14.59 52.00 -45.30
C ALA A 178 13.32 51.69 -46.13
N LEU A 179 12.83 52.73 -46.82
CA LEU A 179 11.59 52.64 -47.60
C LEU A 179 11.67 51.65 -48.75
N LYS A 180 12.87 51.49 -49.36
CA LYS A 180 13.07 50.46 -50.39
C LYS A 180 12.77 49.05 -49.88
N TYR A 181 13.34 48.68 -48.74
CA TYR A 181 13.17 47.34 -48.17
C TYR A 181 11.79 47.10 -47.57
N LEU A 182 11.19 48.13 -46.92
CA LEU A 182 9.81 48.07 -46.41
C LEU A 182 8.80 47.81 -47.53
N ASN A 183 8.94 48.54 -48.66
CA ASN A 183 8.05 48.35 -49.83
C ASN A 183 8.28 46.98 -50.51
N GLN A 184 9.53 46.55 -50.64
CA GLN A 184 9.79 45.20 -51.16
C GLN A 184 9.15 44.10 -50.32
N ALA A 185 9.26 44.21 -49.00
CA ALA A 185 8.62 43.28 -48.07
C ALA A 185 7.09 43.27 -48.21
N LEU A 186 6.48 44.48 -48.29
CA LEU A 186 5.04 44.62 -48.47
C LEU A 186 4.55 43.97 -49.77
N VAL A 187 5.22 44.21 -50.89
CA VAL A 187 4.86 43.61 -52.19
C VAL A 187 4.94 42.10 -52.15
N LEU A 188 5.99 41.55 -51.54
CA LEU A 188 6.13 40.09 -51.40
C LEU A 188 5.02 39.48 -50.52
N ARG A 189 4.72 40.11 -49.38
CA ARG A 189 3.65 39.63 -48.49
C ARG A 189 2.25 39.72 -49.11
N ASP A 190 2.01 40.79 -49.88
CA ASP A 190 0.75 40.96 -50.61
C ASP A 190 0.54 39.86 -51.63
N SER A 191 1.62 39.48 -52.37
CA SER A 191 1.58 38.38 -53.33
C SER A 191 1.25 37.00 -52.74
N LEU A 192 1.45 36.78 -51.42
CA LEU A 192 1.20 35.53 -50.72
C LEU A 192 -0.25 35.33 -50.27
N ASN A 193 -1.10 36.36 -50.43
CA ASN A 193 -2.48 36.36 -49.94
C ASN A 193 -2.64 35.89 -48.48
N ASN A 194 -1.61 36.11 -47.63
CA ASN A 194 -1.65 35.81 -46.21
C ASN A 194 -1.82 37.13 -45.40
N PRO A 195 -3.05 37.43 -44.96
CA PRO A 195 -3.32 38.70 -44.29
C PRO A 195 -2.50 38.89 -43.01
N ARG A 196 -2.19 37.82 -42.28
CA ARG A 196 -1.49 37.93 -40.99
C ARG A 196 -0.13 38.61 -41.10
N ASP A 197 0.62 38.30 -42.13
CA ASP A 197 1.97 38.82 -42.32
C ASP A 197 1.99 40.29 -42.79
N LEU A 198 0.88 40.79 -43.39
CA LEU A 198 0.76 42.20 -43.82
C LEU A 198 0.71 43.19 -42.66
N THR A 199 0.22 42.77 -41.48
CA THR A 199 0.04 43.67 -40.33
C THR A 199 1.36 44.35 -39.94
N ALA A 200 2.45 43.58 -39.82
CA ALA A 200 3.76 44.12 -39.43
C ALA A 200 4.29 45.12 -40.47
N SER A 201 4.19 44.81 -41.79
CA SER A 201 4.61 45.77 -42.83
C SER A 201 3.82 47.06 -42.80
N TYR A 202 2.51 46.98 -42.60
CA TYR A 202 1.69 48.18 -42.45
C TYR A 202 2.05 48.99 -41.20
N MET A 203 2.34 48.36 -40.09
CA MET A 203 2.78 49.05 -38.87
C MET A 203 4.13 49.71 -39.03
N HIS A 204 5.12 49.05 -39.63
CA HIS A 204 6.43 49.66 -39.90
C HIS A 204 6.32 50.83 -40.87
N LEU A 205 5.50 50.74 -41.91
CA LEU A 205 5.25 51.85 -42.82
C LEU A 205 4.50 53.01 -42.13
N SER A 206 3.52 52.71 -41.29
CA SER A 206 2.84 53.70 -40.48
C SER A 206 3.83 54.47 -39.61
N GLU A 207 4.73 53.80 -38.90
CA GLU A 207 5.77 54.43 -38.08
C GLU A 207 6.75 55.22 -38.91
N TYR A 208 7.17 54.71 -40.08
CA TYR A 208 8.06 55.42 -41.00
C TYR A 208 7.49 56.78 -41.43
N TYR A 209 6.18 56.86 -41.79
CA TYR A 209 5.53 58.07 -42.24
C TYR A 209 5.03 58.99 -41.11
N GLN A 210 5.11 58.58 -39.84
CA GLN A 210 4.49 59.24 -38.69
C GLN A 210 4.89 60.71 -38.58
N ASN A 211 6.16 61.06 -38.89
CA ASN A 211 6.68 62.43 -38.79
C ASN A 211 6.68 63.15 -40.13
N SER A 212 6.58 62.46 -41.27
CA SER A 212 6.67 63.03 -42.60
C SER A 212 5.32 63.24 -43.31
N ASP A 213 4.39 62.26 -43.09
CA ASP A 213 3.04 62.27 -43.65
C ASP A 213 2.05 61.63 -42.72
N ALA A 214 1.46 62.42 -41.81
CA ALA A 214 0.53 61.93 -40.81
C ALA A 214 -0.72 61.23 -41.40
N LYS A 215 -1.17 61.66 -42.60
CA LYS A 215 -2.30 61.05 -43.28
C LYS A 215 -1.94 59.65 -43.78
N LEU A 216 -0.80 59.49 -44.43
CA LEU A 216 -0.34 58.21 -44.94
C LEU A 216 -0.01 57.23 -43.79
N SER A 217 0.56 57.76 -42.70
CA SER A 217 0.77 57.05 -41.46
C SER A 217 -0.55 56.46 -40.90
N PHE A 218 -1.59 57.34 -40.83
CA PHE A 218 -2.92 56.90 -40.38
C PHE A 218 -3.53 55.85 -41.30
N ASP A 219 -3.45 56.01 -42.61
CA ASP A 219 -3.98 55.12 -43.61
C ASP A 219 -3.33 53.70 -43.50
N TYR A 220 -1.99 53.64 -43.27
CA TYR A 220 -1.30 52.37 -43.01
C TYR A 220 -1.69 51.76 -41.66
N ALA A 221 -1.80 52.55 -40.59
CA ALA A 221 -2.27 52.08 -39.30
C ALA A 221 -3.69 51.50 -39.36
N GLN A 222 -4.58 52.14 -40.12
CA GLN A 222 -5.94 51.67 -40.33
C GLN A 222 -5.96 50.33 -41.09
N LYS A 223 -5.13 50.18 -42.15
CA LYS A 223 -4.97 48.87 -42.85
C LYS A 223 -4.47 47.80 -41.90
N ALA A 224 -3.47 48.08 -41.07
CA ALA A 224 -2.99 47.14 -40.04
C ALA A 224 -4.11 46.74 -39.08
N TYR A 225 -4.93 47.70 -38.61
CA TYR A 225 -6.04 47.44 -37.70
C TYR A 225 -7.10 46.54 -38.32
N GLU A 226 -7.51 46.77 -39.57
CA GLU A 226 -8.54 45.94 -40.24
C GLU A 226 -8.01 44.54 -40.52
N VAL A 227 -6.75 44.39 -40.91
CA VAL A 227 -6.13 43.07 -41.06
C VAL A 227 -6.07 42.36 -39.72
N ALA A 228 -5.57 43.01 -38.66
CA ALA A 228 -5.48 42.43 -37.31
C ALA A 228 -6.86 42.01 -36.77
N LYS A 229 -7.91 42.77 -37.12
CA LYS A 229 -9.30 42.41 -36.78
C LYS A 229 -9.77 41.16 -37.51
N SER A 230 -9.46 41.06 -38.82
CA SER A 230 -9.85 39.89 -39.64
C SER A 230 -9.20 38.58 -39.16
N VAL A 231 -7.92 38.66 -38.78
CA VAL A 231 -7.17 37.51 -38.27
C VAL A 231 -7.31 37.29 -36.76
N LYS A 232 -8.16 38.09 -36.10
CA LYS A 232 -8.43 38.00 -34.66
C LYS A 232 -7.16 38.15 -33.78
N SER A 233 -6.25 39.05 -34.17
CA SER A 233 -5.05 39.39 -33.39
C SER A 233 -5.30 40.63 -32.52
N PRO A 234 -5.59 40.46 -31.20
CA PRO A 234 -5.88 41.61 -30.35
C PRO A 234 -4.64 42.47 -30.05
N ASP A 235 -3.45 41.88 -30.03
CA ASP A 235 -2.18 42.58 -29.78
C ASP A 235 -1.88 43.50 -30.95
N ASP A 236 -1.96 42.98 -32.18
CA ASP A 236 -1.73 43.81 -33.39
C ASP A 236 -2.77 44.92 -33.51
N ARG A 237 -4.03 44.67 -33.08
CA ARG A 237 -5.06 45.71 -33.03
C ARG A 237 -4.71 46.80 -32.02
N LEU A 238 -4.15 46.45 -30.84
CA LEU A 238 -3.73 47.43 -29.85
C LEU A 238 -2.57 48.30 -30.38
N GLU A 239 -1.62 47.67 -31.07
CA GLU A 239 -0.48 48.38 -31.66
C GLU A 239 -0.93 49.28 -32.79
N ALA A 240 -1.77 48.80 -33.70
CA ALA A 240 -2.35 49.64 -34.78
C ALA A 240 -3.14 50.82 -34.22
N LEU A 241 -3.96 50.65 -33.17
CA LEU A 241 -4.66 51.72 -32.48
C LEU A 241 -3.70 52.79 -31.93
N LYS A 242 -2.53 52.36 -31.39
CA LYS A 242 -1.50 53.32 -30.93
C LYS A 242 -1.02 54.23 -32.07
N PHE A 243 -0.73 53.68 -33.23
CA PHE A 243 -0.32 54.45 -34.40
C PHE A 243 -1.47 55.31 -34.95
N MET A 244 -2.71 54.81 -34.99
CA MET A 244 -3.87 55.61 -35.37
C MET A 244 -4.10 56.80 -34.45
N ILE A 245 -3.88 56.65 -33.14
CA ILE A 245 -3.99 57.76 -32.16
C ILE A 245 -2.91 58.77 -32.39
N SER A 246 -1.66 58.34 -32.64
CA SER A 246 -0.53 59.24 -32.81
C SER A 246 -0.59 60.04 -34.12
N SER A 247 -1.26 59.55 -35.17
CA SER A 247 -1.35 60.15 -36.48
C SER A 247 -2.78 60.66 -36.82
N GLY A 248 -3.77 60.41 -35.95
CA GLY A 248 -5.18 60.69 -36.16
C GLY A 248 -5.56 62.16 -36.00
N LYS A 249 -6.73 62.54 -36.57
CA LYS A 249 -7.30 63.86 -36.38
C LYS A 249 -7.82 64.01 -34.94
N PRO A 250 -7.76 65.23 -34.36
CA PRO A 250 -8.19 65.49 -32.98
C PRO A 250 -9.59 65.03 -32.66
N GLN A 251 -10.52 65.01 -33.62
CA GLN A 251 -11.91 64.57 -33.44
C GLN A 251 -12.04 63.04 -33.26
N GLU A 252 -11.10 62.27 -33.79
CA GLU A 252 -11.11 60.79 -33.80
C GLU A 252 -10.33 60.24 -32.60
N ILE A 253 -9.33 60.95 -32.08
CA ILE A 253 -8.41 60.52 -31.04
C ILE A 253 -9.14 60.02 -29.81
N LYS A 254 -10.18 60.73 -29.34
CA LYS A 254 -10.96 60.32 -28.15
C LYS A 254 -11.62 58.95 -28.33
N SER A 255 -12.22 58.70 -29.49
CA SER A 255 -12.87 57.45 -29.80
C SER A 255 -11.86 56.29 -29.91
N LEU A 256 -10.74 56.53 -30.60
CA LEU A 256 -9.65 55.55 -30.75
C LEU A 256 -9.02 55.18 -29.41
N ALA A 257 -8.75 56.20 -28.57
CA ALA A 257 -8.21 55.98 -27.24
C ALA A 257 -9.17 55.15 -26.35
N LEU A 258 -10.47 55.40 -26.40
CA LEU A 258 -11.46 54.62 -25.66
C LEU A 258 -11.50 53.17 -26.15
N GLN A 259 -11.41 52.93 -27.45
CA GLN A 259 -11.32 51.58 -28.03
C GLN A 259 -10.05 50.87 -27.57
N GLN A 260 -8.90 51.56 -27.57
CA GLN A 260 -7.63 50.99 -27.10
C GLN A 260 -7.70 50.59 -25.63
N ILE A 261 -8.22 51.47 -24.75
CA ILE A 261 -8.37 51.19 -23.32
C ILE A 261 -9.28 49.97 -23.11
N THR A 262 -10.46 49.98 -23.75
CA THR A 262 -11.43 48.87 -23.62
C THR A 262 -10.84 47.52 -24.07
N LEU A 263 -10.12 47.52 -25.19
CA LEU A 263 -9.49 46.32 -25.71
C LEU A 263 -8.34 45.87 -24.80
N SER A 264 -7.52 46.80 -24.31
CA SER A 264 -6.41 46.52 -23.38
C SER A 264 -6.90 45.92 -22.08
N ASP A 265 -7.97 46.45 -21.46
CA ASP A 265 -8.53 45.96 -20.22
C ASP A 265 -9.16 44.55 -20.39
N SER A 266 -9.87 44.35 -21.51
CA SER A 266 -10.40 43.06 -21.85
C SER A 266 -9.29 42.00 -22.01
N LEU A 267 -8.22 42.35 -22.70
CA LEU A 267 -7.08 41.46 -22.94
C LEU A 267 -6.32 41.15 -21.66
N LYS A 268 -6.06 42.17 -20.81
CA LYS A 268 -5.46 41.96 -19.48
C LYS A 268 -6.28 41.00 -18.64
N LYS A 269 -7.61 41.16 -18.59
CA LYS A 269 -8.50 40.27 -17.85
C LYS A 269 -8.46 38.85 -18.39
N ALA A 270 -8.51 38.69 -19.73
CA ALA A 270 -8.45 37.36 -20.35
C ALA A 270 -7.12 36.65 -20.04
N ARG A 271 -5.99 37.34 -20.16
CA ARG A 271 -4.65 36.82 -19.86
C ARG A 271 -4.49 36.44 -18.39
N GLN A 272 -4.94 37.31 -17.47
CA GLN A 272 -4.88 37.02 -16.05
C GLN A 272 -5.75 35.81 -15.68
N THR A 273 -6.93 35.70 -16.31
CA THR A 273 -7.81 34.53 -16.11
C THR A 273 -7.13 33.25 -16.60
N ALA A 274 -6.57 33.27 -17.82
CA ALA A 274 -5.84 32.11 -18.37
C ALA A 274 -4.63 31.73 -17.50
N LYS A 275 -3.81 32.71 -17.08
CA LYS A 275 -2.69 32.46 -16.16
C LYS A 275 -3.12 31.81 -14.86
N ASN A 276 -4.21 32.28 -14.25
CA ASN A 276 -4.75 31.70 -13.02
C ASN A 276 -5.26 30.26 -13.27
N GLN A 277 -5.88 30.00 -14.42
CA GLN A 277 -6.33 28.66 -14.79
C GLN A 277 -5.14 27.71 -15.00
N PHE A 278 -4.10 28.13 -15.71
CA PHE A 278 -2.89 27.30 -15.91
C PHE A 278 -2.20 26.99 -14.58
N ALA A 279 -2.07 27.97 -13.70
CA ALA A 279 -1.52 27.78 -12.36
C ALA A 279 -2.37 26.81 -11.54
N LYS A 280 -3.70 26.94 -11.59
CA LYS A 280 -4.63 26.04 -10.92
C LYS A 280 -4.52 24.61 -11.46
N ILE A 281 -4.51 24.42 -12.77
CA ILE A 281 -4.36 23.11 -13.40
C ILE A 281 -3.07 22.42 -12.92
N LYS A 282 -1.95 23.13 -12.91
CA LYS A 282 -0.66 22.61 -12.40
C LYS A 282 -0.74 22.27 -10.91
N TYR A 283 -1.31 23.17 -10.09
CA TYR A 283 -1.46 22.94 -8.65
C TYR A 283 -2.31 21.71 -8.34
N ASP A 284 -3.51 21.63 -8.92
CA ASP A 284 -4.42 20.50 -8.73
C ASP A 284 -3.77 19.20 -9.20
N SER A 285 -3.01 19.32 -10.28
CA SER A 285 -2.21 18.26 -10.84
C SER A 285 -1.15 17.76 -9.85
N GLN A 286 -0.36 18.61 -9.28
CA GLN A 286 0.68 18.26 -8.33
C GLN A 286 0.10 17.69 -7.03
N LYS A 287 -0.96 18.31 -6.52
CA LYS A 287 -1.66 17.84 -5.33
C LYS A 287 -2.18 16.41 -5.48
N ALA A 288 -2.81 16.10 -6.62
CA ALA A 288 -3.27 14.73 -6.87
C ALA A 288 -2.12 13.71 -6.96
N LEU A 289 -0.94 14.12 -7.44
CA LEU A 289 0.25 13.27 -7.44
C LEU A 289 0.75 13.01 -6.01
N GLU A 290 0.85 14.06 -5.19
CA GLU A 290 1.26 13.96 -3.78
C GLU A 290 0.30 13.08 -2.97
N GLU A 291 -1.02 13.22 -3.19
CA GLU A 291 -2.04 12.37 -2.56
C GLU A 291 -1.89 10.90 -2.97
N LYS A 292 -1.64 10.62 -4.25
CA LYS A 292 -1.39 9.27 -4.76
C LYS A 292 -0.13 8.65 -4.13
N GLU A 293 0.96 9.41 -4.03
CA GLU A 293 2.19 8.95 -3.40
C GLU A 293 2.03 8.75 -1.89
N ARG A 294 1.28 9.63 -1.23
CA ARG A 294 0.94 9.47 0.19
C ARG A 294 0.14 8.20 0.42
N TYR A 295 -0.88 7.94 -0.41
CA TYR A 295 -1.67 6.72 -0.32
C TYR A 295 -0.82 5.47 -0.58
N LYS A 296 0.07 5.50 -1.58
CA LYS A 296 1.00 4.40 -1.86
C LYS A 296 1.90 4.10 -0.65
N ARG A 297 2.52 5.13 -0.08
CA ARG A 297 3.35 5.00 1.15
C ARG A 297 2.55 4.45 2.33
N GLN A 298 1.34 4.94 2.52
CA GLN A 298 0.46 4.42 3.59
C GLN A 298 0.16 2.93 3.41
N LYS A 299 -0.13 2.49 2.19
CA LYS A 299 -0.36 1.07 1.87
C LYS A 299 0.89 0.22 2.11
N GLU A 300 2.07 0.69 1.76
CA GLU A 300 3.35 0.01 2.01
C GLU A 300 3.61 -0.13 3.51
N TRP A 301 3.37 0.93 4.31
CA TRP A 301 3.47 0.91 5.76
C TRP A 301 2.49 -0.07 6.41
N THR A 302 1.22 -0.09 5.96
CA THR A 302 0.22 -1.05 6.49
C THR A 302 0.60 -2.49 6.21
N LEU A 303 1.13 -2.77 5.01
CA LEU A 303 1.63 -4.11 4.66
C LEU A 303 2.82 -4.51 5.53
N THR A 304 3.78 -3.62 5.74
CA THR A 304 4.95 -3.87 6.59
C THR A 304 4.54 -4.17 8.03
N ILE A 305 3.61 -3.41 8.60
CA ILE A 305 3.07 -3.64 9.95
C ILE A 305 2.36 -5.00 10.02
N ALA A 306 1.56 -5.35 9.01
CA ALA A 306 0.87 -6.64 8.96
C ALA A 306 1.86 -7.82 8.95
N ILE A 307 2.94 -7.74 8.18
CA ILE A 307 4.00 -8.76 8.15
C ILE A 307 4.67 -8.89 9.52
N LEU A 308 5.01 -7.77 10.17
CA LEU A 308 5.61 -7.76 11.51
C LEU A 308 4.68 -8.42 12.54
N LEU A 309 3.38 -8.13 12.51
CA LEU A 309 2.41 -8.77 13.41
C LEU A 309 2.34 -10.28 13.21
N VAL A 310 2.38 -10.77 11.96
CA VAL A 310 2.43 -12.22 11.66
C VAL A 310 3.69 -12.86 12.22
N LEU A 311 4.86 -12.20 12.07
CA LEU A 311 6.11 -12.71 12.62
C LEU A 311 6.10 -12.77 14.16
N VAL A 312 5.57 -11.74 14.82
CA VAL A 312 5.39 -11.73 16.29
C VAL A 312 4.46 -12.84 16.73
N PHE A 313 3.35 -13.05 16.02
CA PHE A 313 2.41 -14.12 16.32
C PHE A 313 3.04 -15.51 16.18
N MET A 314 3.79 -15.77 15.11
CA MET A 314 4.55 -17.00 14.94
C MET A 314 5.57 -17.23 16.07
N MET A 315 6.29 -16.18 16.45
CA MET A 315 7.23 -16.24 17.58
C MET A 315 6.54 -16.62 18.89
N LEU A 316 5.37 -16.03 19.17
CA LEU A 316 4.57 -16.38 20.36
C LEU A 316 4.13 -17.85 20.35
N ILE A 317 3.69 -18.36 19.19
CA ILE A 317 3.32 -19.79 19.07
C ILE A 317 4.52 -20.69 19.39
N ILE A 318 5.71 -20.35 18.87
CA ILE A 318 6.93 -21.13 19.12
C ILE A 318 7.28 -21.11 20.62
N LEU A 319 7.19 -19.95 21.27
CA LEU A 319 7.44 -19.82 22.72
C LEU A 319 6.45 -20.63 23.56
N ILE A 320 5.15 -20.59 23.22
CA ILE A 320 4.12 -21.37 23.89
C ILE A 320 4.39 -22.88 23.73
N ARG A 321 4.72 -23.34 22.52
CA ARG A 321 5.06 -24.75 22.27
C ARG A 321 6.28 -25.20 23.10
N LYS A 322 7.36 -24.41 23.12
CA LYS A 322 8.55 -24.70 23.95
C LYS A 322 8.20 -24.80 25.44
N ARG A 323 7.37 -23.86 25.94
CA ARG A 323 6.93 -23.85 27.34
C ARG A 323 6.10 -25.11 27.70
N ASN A 324 5.20 -25.49 26.81
CA ASN A 324 4.37 -26.67 27.00
C ASN A 324 5.21 -27.97 26.98
N GLN A 325 6.17 -28.09 26.07
CA GLN A 325 7.10 -29.23 26.05
C GLN A 325 7.93 -29.33 27.34
N LYS A 326 8.41 -28.19 27.86
CA LYS A 326 9.15 -28.16 29.13
C LYS A 326 8.27 -28.63 30.30
N ARG A 327 7.01 -28.16 30.38
CA ARG A 327 6.04 -28.60 31.40
C ARG A 327 5.78 -30.09 31.34
N LEU A 328 5.60 -30.65 30.15
CA LEU A 328 5.37 -32.07 29.96
C LEU A 328 6.56 -32.90 30.44
N ARG A 329 7.80 -32.51 30.11
CA ARG A 329 9.03 -33.18 30.58
C ARG A 329 9.13 -33.19 32.11
N HIS A 330 8.86 -32.05 32.77
CA HIS A 330 8.87 -31.98 34.23
C HIS A 330 7.81 -32.88 34.84
N SER A 331 6.58 -32.93 34.28
CA SER A 331 5.52 -33.82 34.79
C SER A 331 5.87 -35.30 34.68
N VAL A 332 6.55 -35.72 33.60
CA VAL A 332 7.03 -37.10 33.45
C VAL A 332 8.10 -37.41 34.51
N GLN A 333 9.09 -36.54 34.66
CA GLN A 333 10.18 -36.69 35.61
C GLN A 333 9.69 -36.75 37.07
N ASP A 334 8.72 -35.91 37.45
CA ASP A 334 8.08 -35.94 38.76
C ASP A 334 7.36 -37.28 39.03
N THR A 335 6.74 -37.84 38.00
CA THR A 335 6.07 -39.12 38.08
C THR A 335 7.06 -40.26 38.26
N GLU A 336 8.14 -40.29 37.48
CA GLU A 336 9.24 -41.26 37.62
C GLU A 336 9.89 -41.21 39.02
N ASN A 337 10.20 -39.99 39.51
CA ASN A 337 10.77 -39.82 40.85
C ASN A 337 9.82 -40.33 41.95
N ARG A 338 8.52 -40.10 41.81
CA ARG A 338 7.51 -40.59 42.76
C ARG A 338 7.43 -42.13 42.77
N ILE A 339 7.50 -42.75 41.60
CA ILE A 339 7.49 -44.22 41.49
C ILE A 339 8.78 -44.80 42.09
N ALA A 340 9.93 -44.25 41.71
CA ALA A 340 11.23 -44.67 42.24
C ALA A 340 11.28 -44.57 43.76
N LYS A 341 10.79 -43.46 44.35
CA LYS A 341 10.70 -43.30 45.80
C LYS A 341 9.80 -44.34 46.45
N LYS A 342 8.63 -44.67 45.88
CA LYS A 342 7.73 -45.68 46.39
C LYS A 342 8.35 -47.07 46.36
N ILE A 343 9.05 -47.42 45.28
CA ILE A 343 9.77 -48.69 45.19
C ILE A 343 10.84 -48.80 46.25
N HIS A 344 11.62 -47.74 46.43
CA HIS A 344 12.69 -47.72 47.41
C HIS A 344 12.18 -47.79 48.87
N ASP A 345 11.20 -46.95 49.22
CA ASP A 345 10.76 -46.80 50.60
C ASP A 345 9.85 -47.97 51.08
N GLU A 346 9.03 -48.51 50.19
CA GLU A 346 8.06 -49.56 50.56
C GLU A 346 8.54 -50.96 50.19
N LEU A 347 9.16 -51.16 49.03
CA LEU A 347 9.50 -52.54 48.57
C LEU A 347 10.92 -52.95 48.98
N ALA A 348 11.91 -52.06 48.72
CA ALA A 348 13.29 -52.43 49.05
C ALA A 348 13.53 -52.64 50.56
N ASN A 349 12.86 -51.81 51.39
CA ASN A 349 12.94 -52.01 52.86
C ASN A 349 12.31 -53.29 53.32
N ASP A 350 11.17 -53.74 52.72
CA ASP A 350 10.55 -54.98 53.11
C ASP A 350 11.35 -56.17 52.62
N VAL A 351 11.92 -56.11 51.42
CA VAL A 351 12.86 -57.14 50.90
C VAL A 351 14.06 -57.30 51.89
N PHE A 352 14.66 -56.17 52.28
CA PHE A 352 15.81 -56.14 53.19
C PHE A 352 15.44 -56.79 54.55
N LYS A 353 14.27 -56.45 55.13
CA LYS A 353 13.81 -57.04 56.38
C LYS A 353 13.59 -58.55 56.26
N THR A 354 13.01 -59.00 55.15
CA THR A 354 12.74 -60.41 54.88
C THR A 354 14.04 -61.18 54.65
N MET A 355 15.02 -60.59 53.96
CA MET A 355 16.37 -61.13 53.81
C MET A 355 17.04 -61.26 55.18
N THR A 356 17.04 -60.21 56.02
CA THR A 356 17.57 -60.25 57.36
C THR A 356 16.88 -61.31 58.23
N PHE A 357 15.55 -61.47 58.11
CA PHE A 357 14.81 -62.51 58.80
C PHE A 357 15.26 -63.91 58.35
N ALA A 358 15.42 -64.15 57.05
CA ALA A 358 15.88 -65.43 56.52
C ALA A 358 17.32 -65.78 56.95
N GLU A 359 18.21 -64.78 57.11
CA GLU A 359 19.60 -64.98 57.55
C GLU A 359 19.74 -65.17 59.04
N THR A 360 18.88 -64.54 59.84
CA THR A 360 19.03 -64.55 61.31
C THR A 360 18.19 -65.55 62.04
N GLN A 361 17.13 -66.10 61.39
CA GLN A 361 16.21 -67.06 62.02
C GLN A 361 16.54 -68.49 61.60
N ASP A 362 16.39 -69.40 62.52
CA ASP A 362 16.48 -70.86 62.27
C ASP A 362 15.19 -71.32 61.59
N LEU A 363 15.25 -71.54 60.29
CA LEU A 363 14.07 -71.95 59.45
C LEU A 363 13.61 -73.35 59.64
N GLU A 364 14.36 -74.19 60.42
CA GLU A 364 13.92 -75.54 60.78
C GLU A 364 12.94 -75.54 61.97
N LYS A 365 12.84 -74.44 62.69
CA LYS A 365 11.87 -74.28 63.78
C LYS A 365 10.43 -74.23 63.29
N PRO A 366 9.50 -74.90 64.00
CA PRO A 366 8.08 -74.87 63.62
C PRO A 366 7.56 -73.42 63.46
N GLY A 367 6.89 -73.14 62.32
CA GLY A 367 6.29 -71.81 62.00
C GLY A 367 7.21 -70.77 61.39
N LYS A 368 8.54 -70.92 61.40
CA LYS A 368 9.46 -69.85 60.85
C LYS A 368 9.51 -69.89 59.34
N LYS A 369 9.35 -70.98 58.72
CA LYS A 369 9.24 -71.11 57.25
C LYS A 369 7.93 -70.49 56.72
N GLU A 370 6.86 -70.72 57.42
CA GLU A 370 5.55 -70.16 57.12
C GLU A 370 5.59 -68.63 57.25
N GLU A 371 6.22 -68.07 58.29
CA GLU A 371 6.42 -66.61 58.48
C GLU A 371 7.24 -66.02 57.36
N LEU A 372 8.28 -66.70 56.88
CA LEU A 372 9.08 -66.25 55.72
C LEU A 372 8.25 -66.20 54.45
N LEU A 373 7.44 -67.24 54.22
CA LEU A 373 6.56 -67.33 53.05
C LEU A 373 5.48 -66.20 53.07
N GLU A 374 4.90 -65.94 54.24
CA GLU A 374 3.96 -64.83 54.44
C GLU A 374 4.60 -63.43 54.11
N ASN A 375 5.83 -63.26 54.59
CA ASN A 375 6.57 -62.00 54.29
C ASN A 375 6.86 -61.87 52.79
N LEU A 376 7.24 -62.93 52.11
CA LEU A 376 7.47 -62.91 50.65
C LEU A 376 6.18 -62.66 49.86
N ASP A 377 5.07 -63.26 50.30
CA ASP A 377 3.76 -63.08 49.67
C ASP A 377 3.30 -61.59 49.85
N ALA A 378 3.53 -61.05 51.03
CA ALA A 378 3.27 -59.63 51.28
C ALA A 378 4.10 -58.69 50.37
N ILE A 379 5.40 -58.99 50.14
CA ILE A 379 6.27 -58.25 49.23
C ILE A 379 5.77 -58.38 47.79
N TYR A 380 5.43 -59.57 47.36
CA TYR A 380 4.87 -59.84 46.05
C TYR A 380 3.55 -59.08 45.86
N GLY A 381 2.69 -59.04 46.85
CA GLY A 381 1.44 -58.29 46.87
C GLY A 381 1.70 -56.78 46.68
N LYS A 382 2.68 -56.19 47.42
CA LYS A 382 3.05 -54.81 47.31
C LYS A 382 3.64 -54.47 45.94
N ALA A 383 4.53 -55.29 45.41
CA ALA A 383 5.12 -55.09 44.06
C ALA A 383 4.01 -55.10 42.99
N ARG A 384 3.06 -56.00 43.08
CA ARG A 384 1.92 -56.09 42.17
C ARG A 384 1.00 -54.88 42.30
N ASP A 385 0.75 -54.38 43.50
CA ASP A 385 -0.05 -53.15 43.72
C ASP A 385 0.62 -51.91 43.21
N ILE A 386 1.94 -51.76 43.36
CA ILE A 386 2.73 -50.66 42.75
C ILE A 386 2.65 -50.72 41.21
N SER A 387 2.86 -51.92 40.64
CA SER A 387 2.77 -52.12 39.19
C SER A 387 1.36 -51.79 38.66
N ARG A 388 0.32 -52.33 39.28
CA ARG A 388 -1.07 -52.08 38.89
C ARG A 388 -1.48 -50.64 39.05
N SER A 389 -1.04 -49.94 40.11
CA SER A 389 -1.40 -48.54 40.36
C SER A 389 -0.78 -47.57 39.33
N ASN A 390 0.31 -47.95 38.69
CA ASN A 390 1.04 -47.12 37.71
C ASN A 390 0.86 -47.61 36.26
N SER A 391 0.19 -48.74 36.01
CA SER A 391 -0.10 -49.24 34.66
C SER A 391 -1.15 -48.35 33.98
N ALA A 392 -0.93 -48.03 32.70
CA ALA A 392 -1.92 -47.33 31.88
C ALA A 392 -3.16 -48.25 31.67
N ILE A 393 -4.34 -47.70 31.91
CA ILE A 393 -5.60 -48.40 31.65
C ILE A 393 -6.01 -48.03 30.21
N PRO A 394 -6.21 -49.02 29.31
CA PRO A 394 -6.76 -48.72 27.99
C PRO A 394 -8.14 -48.08 28.13
N THR A 395 -8.31 -46.92 27.53
CA THR A 395 -9.56 -46.17 27.57
C THR A 395 -10.26 -46.12 26.20
N ASP A 396 -9.81 -46.99 25.29
CA ASP A 396 -10.38 -47.22 23.97
C ASP A 396 -11.64 -48.11 24.01
N GLU A 397 -12.02 -48.73 22.93
CA GLU A 397 -13.18 -49.61 22.78
C GLU A 397 -13.10 -50.84 23.70
N ARG A 398 -11.92 -51.22 24.16
CA ARG A 398 -11.69 -52.36 25.07
C ARG A 398 -12.02 -52.07 26.53
N PHE A 399 -12.32 -50.79 26.86
CA PHE A 399 -12.53 -50.39 28.25
C PHE A 399 -13.65 -51.16 28.95
N GLU A 400 -14.76 -51.44 28.26
CA GLU A 400 -15.89 -52.17 28.82
C GLU A 400 -15.49 -53.60 29.21
N SER A 401 -14.78 -54.32 28.34
CA SER A 401 -14.24 -55.62 28.61
C SER A 401 -13.28 -55.60 29.80
N ILE A 402 -12.36 -54.65 29.84
CA ILE A 402 -11.37 -54.47 30.92
C ILE A 402 -12.07 -54.19 32.27
N LEU A 403 -13.15 -53.40 32.26
CA LEU A 403 -13.95 -53.15 33.46
C LEU A 403 -14.71 -54.41 33.93
N GLN A 404 -15.26 -55.15 33.00
CA GLN A 404 -15.89 -56.48 33.32
C GLN A 404 -14.88 -57.46 33.86
N ASP A 405 -13.68 -57.53 33.28
CA ASP A 405 -12.60 -58.40 33.78
C ASP A 405 -12.18 -57.99 35.20
N LEU A 406 -12.10 -56.68 35.49
CA LEU A 406 -11.85 -56.21 36.83
C LEU A 406 -12.93 -56.75 37.81
N ILE A 407 -14.20 -56.53 37.49
CA ILE A 407 -15.34 -56.96 38.35
C ILE A 407 -15.33 -58.45 38.53
N ASN A 408 -15.17 -59.22 37.45
CA ASN A 408 -15.13 -60.71 37.48
C ASN A 408 -13.96 -61.26 38.31
N SER A 409 -12.83 -60.54 38.38
CA SER A 409 -11.67 -60.96 39.18
C SER A 409 -11.91 -60.96 40.68
N PHE A 410 -12.99 -60.34 41.16
CA PHE A 410 -13.42 -60.35 42.56
C PHE A 410 -14.60 -61.28 42.82
N ASN A 411 -15.22 -61.90 41.79
CA ASN A 411 -16.26 -62.90 41.93
C ASN A 411 -15.63 -64.21 42.31
N SER A 412 -16.17 -64.90 43.29
CA SER A 412 -15.66 -66.19 43.84
C SER A 412 -16.80 -67.08 44.39
N GLU A 413 -16.51 -68.26 44.81
CA GLU A 413 -17.49 -69.14 45.44
C GLU A 413 -18.12 -68.55 46.72
N THR A 414 -17.39 -67.62 47.38
CA THR A 414 -17.81 -66.95 48.60
C THR A 414 -18.38 -65.58 48.41
N VAL A 415 -18.14 -64.91 47.26
CA VAL A 415 -18.58 -63.53 46.93
C VAL A 415 -19.25 -63.53 45.58
N ASN A 416 -20.51 -63.08 45.52
CA ASN A 416 -21.28 -62.94 44.31
C ASN A 416 -21.44 -61.42 43.98
N ILE A 417 -21.03 -61.00 42.76
CA ILE A 417 -21.17 -59.65 42.33
C ILE A 417 -22.27 -59.53 41.28
N ILE A 418 -23.34 -58.83 41.60
CA ILE A 418 -24.46 -58.59 40.69
C ILE A 418 -24.29 -57.26 40.00
N LEU A 419 -24.25 -57.29 38.67
CA LEU A 419 -24.10 -56.09 37.81
C LEU A 419 -25.46 -55.67 37.25
N LYS A 420 -25.92 -54.47 37.53
CA LYS A 420 -27.13 -53.89 36.96
C LYS A 420 -26.77 -52.73 36.07
N ASN A 421 -27.00 -52.85 34.75
CA ASN A 421 -26.71 -51.80 33.74
C ASN A 421 -28.02 -51.51 33.03
N SER A 422 -28.78 -50.49 33.54
CA SER A 422 -30.08 -50.12 32.96
C SER A 422 -30.39 -48.64 33.16
N PRO A 423 -30.50 -47.89 32.08
CA PRO A 423 -30.19 -48.22 30.69
C PRO A 423 -28.68 -48.49 30.46
N PRO A 424 -28.30 -49.25 29.42
CA PRO A 424 -26.91 -49.53 29.11
C PRO A 424 -26.10 -48.22 28.96
N LEU A 425 -24.92 -48.17 29.60
CA LEU A 425 -24.00 -47.04 29.49
C LEU A 425 -23.14 -47.22 28.24
N ASP A 426 -23.23 -46.24 27.31
CA ASP A 426 -22.36 -46.19 26.13
C ASP A 426 -20.97 -45.65 26.52
N TRP A 427 -20.05 -46.58 26.78
CA TRP A 427 -18.67 -46.25 27.17
C TRP A 427 -17.91 -45.46 26.11
N ASN A 428 -18.28 -45.51 24.84
CA ASN A 428 -17.61 -44.73 23.79
C ASN A 428 -17.85 -43.22 23.93
N LYS A 429 -18.93 -42.83 24.60
CA LYS A 429 -19.25 -41.41 24.89
C LYS A 429 -18.60 -40.89 26.19
N VAL A 430 -17.92 -41.77 26.95
CA VAL A 430 -17.25 -41.41 28.19
C VAL A 430 -15.81 -41.01 27.89
N ASN A 431 -15.37 -39.85 28.37
CA ASN A 431 -13.99 -39.41 28.15
C ASN A 431 -12.97 -40.28 28.88
N ALA A 432 -11.73 -40.30 28.38
CA ALA A 432 -10.65 -41.14 28.88
C ALA A 432 -10.33 -40.92 30.38
N SER A 433 -10.42 -39.65 30.85
CA SER A 433 -10.17 -39.29 32.25
C SER A 433 -11.25 -39.88 33.17
N ALA A 434 -12.52 -39.83 32.77
CA ALA A 434 -13.64 -40.41 33.53
C ALA A 434 -13.55 -41.94 33.55
N LYS A 435 -13.25 -42.59 32.41
CA LYS A 435 -13.02 -44.06 32.37
C LYS A 435 -11.93 -44.48 33.35
N ASN A 436 -10.78 -43.79 33.34
CA ASN A 436 -9.68 -44.09 34.26
C ASN A 436 -10.08 -43.88 35.72
N ALA A 437 -10.78 -42.79 36.06
CA ALA A 437 -11.23 -42.54 37.42
C ALA A 437 -12.22 -43.62 37.89
N ILE A 438 -13.21 -43.98 37.06
CA ILE A 438 -14.20 -45.02 37.36
C ILE A 438 -13.51 -46.35 37.64
N TYR A 439 -12.61 -46.77 36.75
CA TYR A 439 -11.88 -48.03 36.93
C TYR A 439 -11.10 -48.03 38.24
N ARG A 440 -10.37 -46.99 38.56
CA ARG A 440 -9.56 -46.89 39.78
C ARG A 440 -10.40 -46.85 41.05
N VAL A 441 -11.53 -46.14 41.02
CA VAL A 441 -12.43 -46.07 42.16
C VAL A 441 -13.10 -47.41 42.41
N LEU A 442 -13.59 -48.07 41.36
CA LEU A 442 -14.16 -49.41 41.49
C LEU A 442 -13.11 -50.43 41.94
N GLN A 443 -11.89 -50.35 41.42
CA GLN A 443 -10.80 -51.23 41.89
C GLN A 443 -10.55 -51.04 43.38
N GLU A 444 -10.54 -49.84 43.91
CA GLU A 444 -10.34 -49.54 45.32
C GLU A 444 -11.50 -50.04 46.17
N LEU A 445 -12.74 -49.80 45.72
CA LEU A 445 -13.94 -50.35 46.44
C LEU A 445 -13.95 -51.87 46.52
N MET A 446 -13.59 -52.55 45.42
CA MET A 446 -13.52 -54.00 45.38
C MET A 446 -12.39 -54.59 46.27
N VAL A 447 -11.22 -53.90 46.28
CA VAL A 447 -10.12 -54.29 47.16
C VAL A 447 -10.50 -54.13 48.63
N ASN A 448 -11.16 -53.03 48.96
CA ASN A 448 -11.62 -52.71 50.32
C ASN A 448 -12.69 -53.71 50.78
N MET A 449 -13.62 -54.10 49.90
CA MET A 449 -14.61 -55.13 50.15
C MET A 449 -13.91 -56.45 50.50
N LYS A 450 -12.99 -56.92 49.65
CA LYS A 450 -12.27 -58.18 49.86
C LYS A 450 -11.44 -58.23 51.15
N LYS A 451 -10.84 -57.10 51.55
CA LYS A 451 -9.95 -57.01 52.71
C LYS A 451 -10.69 -56.79 54.04
N HIS A 452 -11.84 -56.08 54.01
CA HIS A 452 -12.41 -55.52 55.24
C HIS A 452 -13.90 -55.75 55.43
N SER A 453 -14.64 -56.15 54.39
CA SER A 453 -16.12 -56.16 54.45
C SER A 453 -16.74 -57.44 54.91
N ASP A 454 -16.11 -58.63 54.73
CA ASP A 454 -16.68 -59.96 54.87
C ASP A 454 -18.03 -60.17 54.13
N ALA A 455 -18.24 -59.38 53.08
CA ALA A 455 -19.42 -59.37 52.24
C ALA A 455 -19.44 -60.64 51.35
N ASN A 456 -20.61 -61.26 51.19
CA ASN A 456 -20.83 -62.33 50.23
C ASN A 456 -21.69 -61.90 49.03
N LEU A 457 -22.21 -60.66 49.04
CA LEU A 457 -23.00 -60.13 47.97
C LEU A 457 -22.62 -58.66 47.72
N VAL A 458 -22.33 -58.31 46.46
CA VAL A 458 -22.07 -56.90 46.00
C VAL A 458 -23.02 -56.57 44.86
N LEU A 459 -23.65 -55.43 44.94
CA LEU A 459 -24.45 -54.84 43.85
C LEU A 459 -23.76 -53.62 43.24
N LEU A 460 -23.50 -53.73 41.98
CA LEU A 460 -23.00 -52.56 41.16
C LEU A 460 -24.08 -52.16 40.16
N ALA A 461 -24.50 -50.93 40.20
CA ALA A 461 -25.46 -50.39 39.25
C ALA A 461 -24.86 -49.22 38.51
N PHE A 462 -24.91 -49.27 37.18
CA PHE A 462 -24.51 -48.18 36.28
C PHE A 462 -25.74 -47.58 35.66
N SER A 463 -25.84 -46.24 35.65
CA SER A 463 -26.90 -45.52 34.98
C SER A 463 -26.37 -44.26 34.34
N SER A 464 -26.99 -43.84 33.22
CA SER A 464 -26.68 -42.60 32.52
C SER A 464 -27.93 -41.76 32.40
N SER A 465 -27.78 -40.46 32.69
CA SER A 465 -28.84 -39.49 32.57
C SER A 465 -28.38 -38.24 31.80
N SER A 466 -29.29 -37.27 31.61
CA SER A 466 -28.93 -35.95 31.05
C SER A 466 -27.92 -35.19 31.91
N LYS A 467 -27.84 -35.52 33.22
CA LYS A 467 -26.94 -34.87 34.18
C LYS A 467 -25.56 -35.52 34.28
N GLY A 468 -25.39 -36.73 33.75
CA GLY A 468 -24.11 -37.43 33.81
C GLY A 468 -24.25 -38.93 34.06
N ILE A 469 -23.15 -39.54 34.53
CA ILE A 469 -23.03 -40.95 34.86
C ILE A 469 -23.21 -41.10 36.38
N GLU A 470 -24.05 -42.02 36.79
CA GLU A 470 -24.20 -42.42 38.18
C GLU A 470 -23.83 -43.90 38.35
N ILE A 471 -22.98 -44.20 39.34
CA ILE A 471 -22.56 -45.55 39.69
C ILE A 471 -22.91 -45.75 41.16
N LYS A 472 -23.68 -46.80 41.45
CA LYS A 472 -24.03 -47.22 42.81
C LYS A 472 -23.33 -48.52 43.14
N TYR A 473 -22.55 -48.52 44.20
CA TYR A 473 -21.93 -49.67 44.82
C TYR A 473 -22.63 -49.95 46.12
N SER A 474 -22.94 -51.20 46.42
CA SER A 474 -23.45 -51.63 47.71
C SER A 474 -23.00 -53.02 48.01
N ASP A 475 -22.46 -53.27 49.19
CA ASP A 475 -22.17 -54.62 49.70
C ASP A 475 -22.98 -54.94 51.00
N ASN A 476 -23.11 -56.20 51.33
CA ASN A 476 -23.81 -56.66 52.51
C ASN A 476 -22.86 -57.04 53.68
N GLY A 477 -21.65 -56.50 53.70
CA GLY A 477 -20.63 -56.75 54.72
C GLY A 477 -20.84 -56.02 56.04
N LYS A 478 -19.78 -55.95 56.84
CA LYS A 478 -19.77 -55.31 58.17
C LYS A 478 -20.02 -53.78 58.19
N GLY A 479 -19.96 -53.15 57.01
CA GLY A 479 -19.97 -51.70 56.94
C GLY A 479 -18.66 -51.04 57.44
N ILE A 480 -18.65 -49.70 57.58
CA ILE A 480 -17.52 -48.94 58.12
C ILE A 480 -18.01 -48.25 59.39
N ALA A 481 -17.31 -48.47 60.52
CA ALA A 481 -17.59 -47.70 61.73
C ALA A 481 -17.30 -46.21 61.52
N SER A 482 -18.14 -45.33 62.04
CA SER A 482 -18.16 -43.91 61.83
C SER A 482 -16.86 -43.14 62.12
N ASN A 483 -15.92 -43.76 62.87
CA ASN A 483 -14.62 -43.17 63.21
C ASN A 483 -13.45 -43.62 62.33
N ASP A 484 -13.65 -44.50 61.34
CA ASP A 484 -12.56 -45.06 60.51
C ASP A 484 -12.47 -44.53 59.09
N PHE A 485 -13.09 -43.38 58.81
CA PHE A 485 -13.16 -42.75 57.50
C PHE A 485 -11.81 -42.20 56.97
N THR A 486 -10.74 -42.27 57.76
CA THR A 486 -9.43 -41.70 57.43
C THR A 486 -8.49 -42.59 56.62
N LYS A 487 -8.98 -43.70 56.07
CA LYS A 487 -8.13 -44.58 55.27
C LYS A 487 -7.82 -43.93 53.91
N LYS A 488 -6.54 -43.70 53.63
CA LYS A 488 -5.97 -43.07 52.42
C LYS A 488 -6.59 -43.51 51.08
N GLY A 489 -7.12 -44.71 50.98
CA GLY A 489 -7.74 -45.24 49.75
C GLY A 489 -9.02 -44.54 49.35
N LEU A 490 -9.97 -44.37 50.28
CA LEU A 490 -11.27 -43.72 50.01
C LEU A 490 -11.10 -42.24 49.72
N GLN A 491 -10.16 -41.56 50.41
CA GLN A 491 -9.82 -40.16 50.14
C GLN A 491 -9.21 -39.97 48.75
N ASN A 492 -8.39 -40.94 48.27
CA ASN A 492 -7.84 -40.92 46.92
C ASN A 492 -8.95 -41.14 45.86
N ALA A 493 -9.93 -41.99 46.13
CA ALA A 493 -11.10 -42.23 45.29
C ALA A 493 -11.95 -40.94 45.17
N GLU A 494 -12.23 -40.31 46.31
CA GLU A 494 -12.95 -39.03 46.36
C GLU A 494 -12.23 -37.92 45.57
N ASN A 495 -10.95 -37.70 45.79
CA ASN A 495 -10.16 -36.72 45.09
C ASN A 495 -10.13 -36.93 43.54
N ARG A 496 -10.14 -38.21 43.09
CA ARG A 496 -10.21 -38.54 41.66
C ARG A 496 -11.55 -38.12 41.03
N ILE A 497 -12.65 -38.33 41.77
CA ILE A 497 -13.99 -37.96 41.30
C ILE A 497 -14.19 -36.46 41.35
N LEU A 498 -13.72 -35.80 42.41
CA LEU A 498 -13.74 -34.33 42.52
C LEU A 498 -12.95 -33.64 41.39
N ALA A 499 -11.81 -34.22 40.97
CA ALA A 499 -11.02 -33.70 39.82
C ALA A 499 -11.82 -33.69 38.51
N LEU A 500 -12.87 -34.51 38.40
CA LEU A 500 -13.80 -34.54 37.28
C LEU A 500 -15.06 -33.70 37.54
N LYS A 501 -15.06 -32.86 38.58
CA LYS A 501 -16.24 -32.10 39.04
C LYS A 501 -17.41 -33.02 39.40
N GLY A 502 -17.14 -34.26 39.70
CA GLY A 502 -18.12 -35.24 40.19
C GLY A 502 -18.24 -35.22 41.70
N THR A 503 -19.16 -36.03 42.21
CA THR A 503 -19.39 -36.22 43.66
C THR A 503 -19.27 -37.70 43.99
N LEU A 504 -18.70 -38.00 45.16
CA LEU A 504 -18.67 -39.34 45.74
C LEU A 504 -19.28 -39.22 47.13
N THR A 505 -20.41 -39.93 47.37
CA THR A 505 -21.14 -39.88 48.62
C THR A 505 -21.25 -41.29 49.23
N PHE A 506 -21.10 -41.35 50.55
CA PHE A 506 -21.24 -42.56 51.32
C PHE A 506 -22.60 -42.54 52.03
N ASP A 507 -23.36 -43.63 51.97
CA ASP A 507 -24.59 -43.77 52.67
C ASP A 507 -24.32 -44.53 54.02
N ASN A 508 -24.43 -43.75 55.12
CA ASN A 508 -24.10 -44.24 56.48
C ASN A 508 -25.31 -44.67 57.31
N GLU A 509 -26.54 -44.69 56.74
CA GLU A 509 -27.78 -44.94 57.49
C GLU A 509 -28.12 -46.47 57.61
N THR A 510 -27.27 -47.38 57.16
CA THR A 510 -27.58 -48.82 57.17
C THR A 510 -26.75 -49.59 58.18
N ASP A 511 -27.42 -50.20 59.13
CA ASP A 511 -26.82 -51.06 60.15
C ASP A 511 -26.12 -52.33 59.59
N LYS A 512 -26.19 -52.60 58.29
CA LYS A 512 -25.52 -53.71 57.61
C LYS A 512 -25.15 -53.30 56.19
N GLY A 513 -23.83 -53.34 55.90
CA GLY A 513 -23.27 -53.14 54.56
C GLY A 513 -22.72 -51.75 54.35
N PHE A 514 -22.01 -51.56 53.19
CA PHE A 514 -21.39 -50.34 52.77
C PHE A 514 -21.94 -49.88 51.41
N LYS A 515 -22.36 -48.64 51.29
CA LYS A 515 -22.90 -48.07 50.05
C LYS A 515 -22.15 -46.80 49.61
N VAL A 516 -21.89 -46.72 48.33
CA VAL A 516 -21.24 -45.56 47.69
C VAL A 516 -22.02 -45.15 46.45
N ILE A 517 -22.25 -43.85 46.30
CA ILE A 517 -22.83 -43.27 45.10
C ILE A 517 -21.79 -42.36 44.48
N ILE A 518 -21.45 -42.65 43.23
CA ILE A 518 -20.51 -41.85 42.42
C ILE A 518 -21.30 -41.16 41.33
N GLN A 519 -21.17 -39.83 41.21
CA GLN A 519 -21.77 -39.06 40.13
C GLN A 519 -20.70 -38.30 39.39
N ILE A 520 -20.65 -38.44 38.06
CA ILE A 520 -19.70 -37.77 37.19
C ILE A 520 -20.50 -36.99 36.14
N PRO A 521 -20.36 -35.66 36.06
CA PRO A 521 -21.05 -34.85 35.04
C PRO A 521 -20.56 -35.22 33.64
N LYS A 522 -21.41 -34.99 32.65
CA LYS A 522 -21.06 -35.21 31.23
C LYS A 522 -19.97 -34.28 30.75
#